data_5cb9d84cd3ba80c379106a288e57115d
#
_entry.id   5cb9d84cd3ba80c379106a288e57115d
#
_cell.length_a   1.000
_cell.length_b   1.000
_cell.length_c   1.000
_cell.angle_alpha   90.00
_cell.angle_beta   90.00
_cell.angle_gamma   90.00
#
_symmetry.space_group_name_H-M   'P 1'
#
loop_
_entity.id
_entity.type
_entity.pdbx_description
1 polymer ?
#
loop_
_entity_poly.entity_id
_entity_poly.type
_entity_poly.pdbx_seq_one_letter_code
_entity_poly.pdbx_strand_id
1 'polypeptide(L)'
;MSYKAPLTTTTNFGLMKPGTGLSVTNGVVNASTGLLNYGFFADGTQTNPVANAINIVTFTVTGPTNGISITGGNALTVVNAGTYTKIFTTIINKTSGGTSSVSIWLRLNGVDVVGSRQDLELINTLSQIFTSGNFTLNIPAGGSIQMCWSSADTTVQLAALPAAVGPVRPSGDSIKVTLTRIS
;
A
#
# COMPACT_ATOMS: atom_id res chain seq x y z
N MET A 1 -44.16 40.13 -20.51
CA MET A 1 -44.28 38.73 -20.10
C MET A 1 -42.93 38.29 -19.52
N SER A 2 -42.86 38.00 -18.23
CA SER A 2 -41.64 37.51 -17.61
C SER A 2 -41.58 36.00 -17.85
N TYR A 3 -40.62 35.54 -18.62
CA TYR A 3 -40.32 34.09 -18.79
C TYR A 3 -39.69 33.57 -17.53
N LYS A 4 -40.42 32.79 -16.71
CA LYS A 4 -39.83 31.99 -15.64
C LYS A 4 -39.35 30.66 -16.23
N ALA A 5 -38.07 30.48 -16.27
CA ALA A 5 -37.51 29.15 -16.57
C ALA A 5 -38.04 28.16 -15.52
N PRO A 6 -38.48 26.95 -15.91
CA PRO A 6 -38.96 25.95 -14.96
C PRO A 6 -37.87 25.59 -13.97
N LEU A 7 -38.22 25.59 -12.66
CA LEU A 7 -37.32 25.14 -11.63
C LEU A 7 -36.94 23.67 -11.85
N THR A 8 -35.68 23.45 -11.83
CA THR A 8 -35.04 22.17 -12.13
C THR A 8 -35.36 21.09 -11.10
N THR A 9 -35.73 19.92 -11.58
CA THR A 9 -35.71 18.68 -10.78
C THR A 9 -34.28 18.22 -10.57
N THR A 10 -34.03 17.30 -9.62
CA THR A 10 -32.71 16.73 -9.29
C THR A 10 -31.96 16.11 -10.49
N THR A 11 -32.59 16.02 -11.65
CA THR A 11 -32.06 15.39 -12.86
C THR A 11 -31.74 16.39 -13.99
N ASN A 12 -32.18 17.65 -13.90
CA ASN A 12 -31.94 18.65 -14.95
C ASN A 12 -31.56 20.01 -14.36
N PHE A 13 -30.49 20.59 -14.81
CA PHE A 13 -30.05 21.96 -14.55
C PHE A 13 -30.55 22.87 -15.65
N GLY A 14 -31.70 23.49 -15.48
CA GLY A 14 -32.28 24.28 -16.56
C GLY A 14 -32.35 23.43 -17.84
N LEU A 15 -31.63 23.82 -18.88
CA LEU A 15 -31.53 23.09 -20.14
C LEU A 15 -30.36 22.09 -20.20
N MET A 16 -29.56 21.93 -19.14
CA MET A 16 -28.41 21.04 -19.13
C MET A 16 -28.63 19.83 -18.22
N LYS A 17 -28.40 18.66 -18.77
CA LYS A 17 -28.33 17.42 -18.01
C LYS A 17 -26.93 17.31 -17.38
N PRO A 18 -26.79 17.10 -16.07
CA PRO A 18 -25.49 16.85 -15.47
C PRO A 18 -24.81 15.66 -16.12
N GLY A 19 -23.54 15.83 -16.50
CA GLY A 19 -22.71 14.72 -17.00
C GLY A 19 -22.32 13.75 -15.88
N THR A 20 -21.66 12.64 -16.26
CA THR A 20 -21.12 11.66 -15.32
C THR A 20 -20.15 12.33 -14.35
N GLY A 21 -20.27 12.05 -13.05
CA GLY A 21 -19.42 12.65 -12.03
C GLY A 21 -19.91 13.98 -11.46
N LEU A 22 -21.09 14.45 -11.88
CA LEU A 22 -21.75 15.61 -11.31
C LEU A 22 -23.08 15.22 -10.68
N SER A 23 -23.36 15.72 -9.48
CA SER A 23 -24.66 15.62 -8.84
C SER A 23 -25.18 17.01 -8.47
N VAL A 24 -26.49 17.14 -8.39
CA VAL A 24 -27.12 18.38 -7.97
C VAL A 24 -27.94 18.09 -6.70
N THR A 25 -27.60 18.77 -5.62
CA THR A 25 -28.37 18.69 -4.36
C THR A 25 -28.76 20.09 -3.95
N ASN A 26 -30.07 20.34 -3.80
CA ASN A 26 -30.61 21.65 -3.42
C ASN A 26 -30.12 22.81 -4.30
N GLY A 27 -30.00 22.58 -5.62
CA GLY A 27 -29.53 23.61 -6.55
C GLY A 27 -28.00 23.80 -6.57
N VAL A 28 -27.25 23.07 -5.77
CA VAL A 28 -25.77 23.12 -5.75
C VAL A 28 -25.21 21.99 -6.63
N VAL A 29 -24.34 22.34 -7.57
CA VAL A 29 -23.58 21.36 -8.36
C VAL A 29 -22.45 20.81 -7.52
N ASN A 30 -22.52 19.53 -7.24
CA ASN A 30 -21.45 18.82 -6.55
C ASN A 30 -20.69 17.99 -7.60
N ALA A 31 -19.42 18.21 -7.72
CA ALA A 31 -18.56 17.27 -8.42
C ALA A 31 -18.44 16.02 -7.53
N SER A 32 -18.80 14.86 -8.07
CA SER A 32 -18.39 13.60 -7.49
C SER A 32 -16.89 13.47 -7.77
N THR A 33 -16.09 14.12 -6.95
CA THR A 33 -14.67 13.79 -6.87
C THR A 33 -14.64 12.36 -6.38
N GLY A 34 -14.34 11.41 -7.26
CA GLY A 34 -14.08 10.05 -6.85
C GLY A 34 -13.11 10.12 -5.67
N LEU A 35 -13.55 9.68 -4.49
CA LEU A 35 -12.72 9.76 -3.28
C LEU A 35 -11.39 9.09 -3.60
N LEU A 36 -10.33 9.87 -3.65
CA LEU A 36 -8.99 9.34 -3.86
C LEU A 36 -8.64 8.52 -2.63
N ASN A 37 -8.67 7.19 -2.77
CA ASN A 37 -8.21 6.31 -1.71
C ASN A 37 -6.68 6.24 -1.77
N TYR A 38 -6.06 6.52 -0.66
CA TYR A 38 -4.61 6.44 -0.50
C TYR A 38 -4.24 6.07 0.94
N GLY A 39 -3.03 5.56 1.12
CA GLY A 39 -2.50 5.30 2.44
C GLY A 39 -0.99 5.09 2.41
N PHE A 40 -0.32 5.60 3.44
CA PHE A 40 1.08 5.32 3.72
C PHE A 40 1.18 4.52 5.01
N PHE A 41 1.96 3.43 4.97
CA PHE A 41 2.14 2.49 6.07
C PHE A 41 3.61 2.09 6.18
N ALA A 42 4.08 1.87 7.40
CA ALA A 42 5.46 1.48 7.65
C ALA A 42 5.59 0.59 8.90
N ASP A 43 6.73 -0.02 9.07
CA ASP A 43 7.07 -0.76 10.28
C ASP A 43 8.59 -0.80 10.55
N GLY A 44 8.91 -1.17 11.78
CA GLY A 44 10.26 -1.41 12.27
C GLY A 44 10.89 -2.72 11.79
N THR A 45 11.86 -3.23 12.53
CA THR A 45 12.53 -4.50 12.19
C THR A 45 11.61 -5.70 12.35
N GLN A 46 11.61 -6.60 11.34
CA GLN A 46 10.85 -7.84 11.34
C GLN A 46 11.78 -9.03 11.08
N THR A 47 11.76 -10.00 11.96
CA THR A 47 12.66 -11.17 11.92
C THR A 47 12.04 -12.36 11.19
N ASN A 48 12.89 -13.29 10.74
CA ASN A 48 12.51 -14.59 10.17
C ASN A 48 12.66 -15.70 11.25
N PRO A 49 11.64 -15.95 12.08
CA PRO A 49 11.77 -16.87 13.20
C PRO A 49 11.88 -18.34 12.79
N VAL A 50 11.39 -18.69 11.62
CA VAL A 50 11.34 -20.08 11.11
C VAL A 50 11.79 -20.11 9.66
N ALA A 51 12.82 -20.92 9.38
CA ALA A 51 13.33 -21.11 8.03
C ALA A 51 12.24 -21.60 7.06
N ASN A 52 12.20 -21.02 5.87
CA ASN A 52 11.23 -21.30 4.81
C ASN A 52 9.76 -21.02 5.15
N ALA A 53 9.47 -20.45 6.32
CA ALA A 53 8.11 -20.02 6.64
C ALA A 53 7.73 -18.76 5.85
N ILE A 54 6.44 -18.61 5.60
CA ILE A 54 5.88 -17.37 5.07
C ILE A 54 5.73 -16.38 6.21
N ASN A 55 6.48 -15.29 6.14
CA ASN A 55 6.33 -14.16 7.03
C ASN A 55 5.43 -13.12 6.35
N ILE A 56 4.37 -12.69 7.04
CA ILE A 56 3.52 -11.59 6.55
C ILE A 56 4.03 -10.31 7.19
N VAL A 57 4.31 -9.31 6.34
CA VAL A 57 4.74 -7.99 6.80
C VAL A 57 3.69 -7.37 7.70
N THR A 58 4.11 -6.90 8.87
CA THR A 58 3.30 -6.12 9.79
C THR A 58 3.41 -4.63 9.50
N PHE A 59 2.46 -3.85 10.01
CA PHE A 59 2.45 -2.40 9.93
C PHE A 59 2.02 -1.82 11.26
N THR A 60 2.89 -1.03 11.89
CA THR A 60 2.64 -0.35 13.16
C THR A 60 2.53 1.16 13.00
N VAL A 61 3.01 1.69 11.88
CA VAL A 61 2.96 3.12 11.56
C VAL A 61 1.94 3.37 10.46
N THR A 62 1.02 4.30 10.71
CA THR A 62 0.07 4.81 9.73
C THR A 62 0.32 6.30 9.52
N GLY A 63 0.67 6.67 8.30
CA GLY A 63 0.77 8.06 7.86
C GLY A 63 -0.57 8.59 7.31
N PRO A 64 -0.55 9.57 6.42
CA PRO A 64 -1.76 10.05 5.77
C PRO A 64 -2.51 8.92 5.07
N THR A 65 -3.80 8.78 5.35
CA THR A 65 -4.65 7.74 4.77
C THR A 65 -6.08 8.22 4.54
N ASN A 66 -6.72 7.72 3.50
CA ASN A 66 -8.13 7.91 3.21
C ASN A 66 -8.69 6.66 2.50
N GLY A 67 -9.69 6.01 3.10
CA GLY A 67 -10.35 4.83 2.55
C GLY A 67 -9.46 3.57 2.45
N ILE A 68 -8.32 3.56 3.16
CA ILE A 68 -7.44 2.40 3.33
C ILE A 68 -7.06 2.31 4.80
N SER A 69 -7.12 1.12 5.37
CA SER A 69 -6.81 0.87 6.78
C SER A 69 -5.99 -0.40 6.97
N ILE A 70 -5.28 -0.49 8.09
CA ILE A 70 -4.62 -1.73 8.52
C ILE A 70 -5.67 -2.62 9.21
N THR A 71 -5.77 -3.87 8.78
CA THR A 71 -6.60 -4.90 9.40
C THR A 71 -5.71 -6.03 9.91
N GLY A 72 -5.93 -6.48 11.15
CA GLY A 72 -5.13 -7.56 11.77
C GLY A 72 -3.63 -7.25 11.89
N GLY A 73 -3.23 -5.98 11.78
CA GLY A 73 -1.82 -5.55 11.89
C GLY A 73 -0.97 -5.83 10.65
N ASN A 74 -1.49 -6.51 9.61
CA ASN A 74 -0.67 -7.02 8.50
C ASN A 74 -1.36 -6.99 7.12
N ALA A 75 -2.59 -6.53 7.03
CA ALA A 75 -3.33 -6.42 5.79
C ALA A 75 -3.79 -4.98 5.57
N LEU A 76 -3.61 -4.47 4.36
CA LEU A 76 -4.11 -3.16 3.94
C LEU A 76 -5.46 -3.37 3.24
N THR A 77 -6.54 -2.98 3.90
CA THR A 77 -7.92 -3.16 3.42
C THR A 77 -8.43 -1.87 2.80
N VAL A 78 -9.02 -1.97 1.61
CA VAL A 78 -9.57 -0.83 0.87
C VAL A 78 -11.10 -0.78 1.05
N VAL A 79 -11.64 0.42 1.20
CA VAL A 79 -13.10 0.64 1.31
C VAL A 79 -13.76 0.50 -0.06
N ASN A 80 -13.19 1.09 -1.09
CA ASN A 80 -13.77 1.16 -2.42
C ASN A 80 -13.06 0.22 -3.40
N ALA A 81 -13.84 -0.45 -4.26
CA ALA A 81 -13.27 -1.20 -5.38
C ALA A 81 -12.55 -0.26 -6.35
N GLY A 82 -11.53 -0.77 -7.05
CA GLY A 82 -10.83 0.00 -8.08
C GLY A 82 -9.48 -0.60 -8.45
N THR A 83 -8.80 0.10 -9.34
CA THR A 83 -7.40 -0.17 -9.68
C THR A 83 -6.51 0.62 -8.73
N TYR A 84 -5.60 -0.09 -8.08
CA TYR A 84 -4.68 0.48 -7.10
C TYR A 84 -3.24 0.27 -7.54
N THR A 85 -2.43 1.30 -7.37
CA THR A 85 -0.97 1.19 -7.44
C THR A 85 -0.43 1.03 -6.03
N LYS A 86 0.36 -0.04 -5.81
CA LYS A 86 1.10 -0.29 -4.59
C LYS A 86 2.59 -0.10 -4.86
N ILE A 87 3.19 0.84 -4.16
CA ILE A 87 4.64 1.04 -4.15
C ILE A 87 5.15 0.61 -2.77
N PHE A 88 6.20 -0.19 -2.74
CA PHE A 88 6.89 -0.48 -1.50
C PHE A 88 8.39 -0.25 -1.61
N THR A 89 9.01 0.05 -0.50
CA THR A 89 10.46 0.02 -0.31
C THR A 89 10.77 -0.76 0.95
N THR A 90 11.77 -1.60 0.91
CA THR A 90 12.22 -2.35 2.09
C THR A 90 13.73 -2.45 2.15
N ILE A 91 14.23 -2.52 3.35
CA ILE A 91 15.63 -2.75 3.66
C ILE A 91 15.73 -4.16 4.25
N ILE A 92 16.55 -4.98 3.64
CA ILE A 92 16.79 -6.35 4.05
C ILE A 92 18.25 -6.48 4.42
N ASN A 93 18.53 -7.09 5.55
CA ASN A 93 19.88 -7.46 5.92
C ASN A 93 19.91 -8.87 6.55
N LYS A 94 21.10 -9.31 6.88
CA LYS A 94 21.31 -10.51 7.68
C LYS A 94 22.30 -10.24 8.79
N THR A 95 22.10 -10.89 9.91
CA THR A 95 22.89 -10.68 11.13
C THR A 95 24.08 -11.61 11.25
N SER A 96 24.10 -12.73 10.52
CA SER A 96 25.20 -13.70 10.51
C SER A 96 25.17 -14.61 9.27
N GLY A 97 26.20 -15.45 9.10
CA GLY A 97 26.26 -16.46 8.05
C GLY A 97 26.76 -15.97 6.69
N GLY A 98 26.83 -16.88 5.71
CA GLY A 98 27.24 -16.65 4.33
C GLY A 98 26.12 -16.09 3.44
N THR A 99 26.10 -16.50 2.17
CA THR A 99 25.07 -16.12 1.18
C THR A 99 23.69 -16.67 1.55
N SER A 100 22.68 -15.86 1.38
CA SER A 100 21.26 -16.22 1.63
C SER A 100 20.37 -15.59 0.59
N SER A 101 19.27 -16.27 0.24
CA SER A 101 18.24 -15.72 -0.63
C SER A 101 16.99 -15.34 0.18
N VAL A 102 16.28 -14.33 -0.30
CA VAL A 102 14.99 -13.91 0.22
C VAL A 102 14.02 -13.70 -0.93
N SER A 103 12.81 -14.20 -0.80
CA SER A 103 11.71 -13.97 -1.73
C SER A 103 10.72 -13.02 -1.09
N ILE A 104 10.21 -12.06 -1.89
CA ILE A 104 9.16 -11.11 -1.49
C ILE A 104 8.06 -11.18 -2.54
N TRP A 105 6.79 -11.20 -2.12
CA TRP A 105 5.65 -11.20 -3.03
C TRP A 105 4.41 -10.57 -2.39
N LEU A 106 3.36 -10.44 -3.19
CA LEU A 106 2.07 -9.91 -2.75
C LEU A 106 1.03 -11.03 -2.62
N ARG A 107 0.08 -10.80 -1.73
CA ARG A 107 -1.10 -11.63 -1.53
C ARG A 107 -2.34 -10.75 -1.54
N LEU A 108 -3.34 -11.11 -2.36
CA LEU A 108 -4.62 -10.44 -2.44
C LEU A 108 -5.70 -11.35 -1.87
N ASN A 109 -6.43 -10.89 -0.86
CA ASN A 109 -7.47 -11.67 -0.16
C ASN A 109 -6.98 -13.07 0.28
N GLY A 110 -5.74 -13.16 0.75
CA GLY A 110 -5.14 -14.42 1.19
C GLY A 110 -4.56 -15.30 0.08
N VAL A 111 -4.67 -14.91 -1.20
CA VAL A 111 -4.16 -15.67 -2.36
C VAL A 111 -2.92 -14.98 -2.94
N ASP A 112 -1.87 -15.76 -3.21
CA ASP A 112 -0.63 -15.23 -3.78
C ASP A 112 -0.86 -14.65 -5.18
N VAL A 113 -0.36 -13.42 -5.41
CA VAL A 113 -0.49 -12.73 -6.70
C VAL A 113 0.60 -13.24 -7.64
N VAL A 114 0.19 -13.93 -8.68
CA VAL A 114 1.10 -14.44 -9.71
C VAL A 114 1.88 -13.28 -10.36
N GLY A 115 3.20 -13.47 -10.51
CA GLY A 115 4.09 -12.46 -11.10
C GLY A 115 4.53 -11.34 -10.15
N SER A 116 4.12 -11.37 -8.87
CA SER A 116 4.55 -10.37 -7.87
C SER A 116 5.83 -10.75 -7.12
N ARG A 117 6.34 -11.97 -7.30
CA ARG A 117 7.52 -12.45 -6.60
C ARG A 117 8.79 -11.77 -7.12
N GLN A 118 9.62 -11.34 -6.19
CA GLN A 118 10.99 -10.86 -6.41
C GLN A 118 11.93 -11.69 -5.54
N ASP A 119 13.02 -12.18 -6.13
CA ASP A 119 14.06 -12.93 -5.43
C ASP A 119 15.32 -12.07 -5.35
N LEU A 120 15.91 -12.02 -4.18
CA LEU A 120 17.08 -11.22 -3.85
C LEU A 120 18.13 -12.10 -3.18
N GLU A 121 19.40 -11.79 -3.38
CA GLU A 121 20.52 -12.49 -2.77
C GLU A 121 21.34 -11.56 -1.87
N LEU A 122 21.56 -11.99 -0.63
CA LEU A 122 22.43 -11.37 0.35
C LEU A 122 23.75 -12.15 0.37
N ILE A 123 24.84 -11.54 -0.08
CA ILE A 123 26.10 -12.25 -0.39
C ILE A 123 26.86 -12.61 0.87
N ASN A 124 26.81 -11.81 1.94
CA ASN A 124 27.56 -12.06 3.16
C ASN A 124 26.90 -11.45 4.38
N THR A 125 27.47 -11.69 5.58
CA THR A 125 27.06 -11.05 6.82
C THR A 125 27.18 -9.53 6.72
N LEU A 126 26.20 -8.83 7.31
CA LEU A 126 26.06 -7.37 7.27
C LEU A 126 25.75 -6.81 5.87
N SER A 127 25.56 -7.64 4.86
CA SER A 127 25.00 -7.19 3.59
C SER A 127 23.63 -6.56 3.83
N GLN A 128 23.44 -5.38 3.28
CA GLN A 128 22.19 -4.67 3.33
C GLN A 128 21.73 -4.40 1.89
N ILE A 129 20.51 -4.81 1.57
CA ILE A 129 19.90 -4.57 0.27
C ILE A 129 18.72 -3.65 0.49
N PHE A 130 18.68 -2.59 -0.30
CA PHE A 130 17.50 -1.78 -0.49
C PHE A 130 16.78 -2.25 -1.75
N THR A 131 15.51 -2.63 -1.61
CA THR A 131 14.69 -3.00 -2.76
C THR A 131 13.35 -2.27 -2.75
N SER A 132 12.78 -2.16 -3.93
CA SER A 132 11.46 -1.55 -4.13
C SER A 132 10.68 -2.31 -5.19
N GLY A 133 9.37 -2.19 -5.12
CA GLY A 133 8.48 -2.73 -6.15
C GLY A 133 7.28 -1.82 -6.36
N ASN A 134 6.78 -1.85 -7.60
CA ASN A 134 5.58 -1.14 -7.99
C ASN A 134 4.65 -2.13 -8.70
N PHE A 135 3.42 -2.26 -8.20
CA PHE A 135 2.42 -3.19 -8.71
C PHE A 135 1.09 -2.49 -8.89
N THR A 136 0.42 -2.80 -9.99
CA THR A 136 -0.95 -2.33 -10.24
C THR A 136 -1.91 -3.52 -10.15
N LEU A 137 -2.93 -3.39 -9.31
CA LEU A 137 -3.86 -4.47 -8.96
C LEU A 137 -5.29 -3.96 -8.96
N ASN A 138 -6.22 -4.80 -9.43
CA ASN A 138 -7.65 -4.58 -9.22
C ASN A 138 -8.04 -5.16 -7.86
N ILE A 139 -8.50 -4.31 -6.94
CA ILE A 139 -8.89 -4.71 -5.59
C ILE A 139 -10.39 -4.46 -5.43
N PRO A 140 -11.18 -5.47 -5.06
CA PRO A 140 -12.61 -5.29 -4.79
C PRO A 140 -12.84 -4.44 -3.53
N ALA A 141 -14.04 -3.90 -3.35
CA ALA A 141 -14.42 -3.23 -2.11
C ALA A 141 -14.30 -4.21 -0.92
N GLY A 142 -13.71 -3.77 0.17
CA GLY A 142 -13.37 -4.61 1.32
C GLY A 142 -12.22 -5.58 1.07
N GLY A 143 -11.62 -5.58 -0.11
CA GLY A 143 -10.47 -6.41 -0.43
C GLY A 143 -9.22 -5.98 0.34
N SER A 144 -8.36 -6.96 0.63
CA SER A 144 -7.14 -6.74 1.40
C SER A 144 -5.89 -7.18 0.64
N ILE A 145 -4.82 -6.41 0.75
CA ILE A 145 -3.52 -6.74 0.22
C ILE A 145 -2.52 -6.92 1.34
N GLN A 146 -1.72 -7.98 1.26
CA GLN A 146 -0.62 -8.27 2.16
C GLN A 146 0.69 -8.31 1.39
N MET A 147 1.78 -8.06 2.08
CA MET A 147 3.12 -8.30 1.58
C MET A 147 3.72 -9.46 2.37
N CYS A 148 4.25 -10.44 1.65
CA CYS A 148 4.82 -11.64 2.22
C CYS A 148 6.30 -11.73 1.87
N TRP A 149 7.07 -12.39 2.72
CA TRP A 149 8.47 -12.70 2.46
C TRP A 149 8.87 -14.02 3.10
N SER A 150 9.92 -14.63 2.60
CA SER A 150 10.46 -15.88 3.11
C SER A 150 11.95 -15.99 2.82
N SER A 151 12.69 -16.64 3.73
CA SER A 151 14.08 -17.03 3.55
C SER A 151 14.32 -18.37 4.23
N ALA A 152 15.23 -19.16 3.68
CA ALA A 152 15.73 -20.38 4.35
C ALA A 152 16.64 -20.05 5.56
N ASP A 153 17.13 -18.84 5.65
CA ASP A 153 18.06 -18.38 6.67
C ASP A 153 17.33 -17.51 7.72
N THR A 154 17.27 -17.98 8.95
CA THR A 154 16.63 -17.26 10.07
C THR A 154 17.39 -16.01 10.51
N THR A 155 18.60 -15.78 10.02
CA THR A 155 19.37 -14.55 10.29
C THR A 155 19.00 -13.39 9.35
N VAL A 156 18.21 -13.65 8.29
CA VAL A 156 17.65 -12.63 7.41
C VAL A 156 16.50 -11.91 8.12
N GLN A 157 16.45 -10.60 7.96
CA GLN A 157 15.39 -9.75 8.53
C GLN A 157 15.09 -8.55 7.64
N LEU A 158 13.89 -8.01 7.74
CA LEU A 158 13.60 -6.65 7.30
C LEU A 158 14.13 -5.72 8.38
N ALA A 159 15.08 -4.83 8.05
CA ALA A 159 15.88 -4.12 9.03
C ALA A 159 15.58 -2.62 9.06
N ALA A 160 15.10 -2.12 10.19
CA ALA A 160 15.03 -0.68 10.43
C ALA A 160 16.45 -0.10 10.60
N LEU A 161 16.62 1.14 10.19
CA LEU A 161 17.88 1.88 10.36
C LEU A 161 17.80 2.68 11.66
N PRO A 162 18.78 2.56 12.56
CA PRO A 162 18.85 3.41 13.75
C PRO A 162 19.19 4.85 13.34
N ALA A 163 18.78 5.80 14.17
CA ALA A 163 19.26 7.17 14.07
C ALA A 163 20.79 7.21 14.29
N ALA A 164 21.48 8.11 13.62
CA ALA A 164 22.92 8.26 13.72
C ALA A 164 23.30 9.70 14.08
N VAL A 165 24.43 9.86 14.77
CA VAL A 165 24.93 11.16 15.23
C VAL A 165 26.13 11.68 14.43
N GLY A 166 26.76 10.84 13.64
CA GLY A 166 27.88 11.23 12.78
C GLY A 166 27.87 10.54 11.40
N PRO A 167 27.34 11.12 10.32
CA PRO A 167 26.53 12.34 10.25
C PRO A 167 25.16 12.18 10.90
N VAL A 168 24.55 13.25 11.34
CA VAL A 168 23.21 13.24 11.94
C VAL A 168 22.19 12.77 10.92
N ARG A 169 21.47 11.70 11.24
CA ARG A 169 20.45 11.08 10.40
C ARG A 169 19.28 10.60 11.27
N PRO A 170 18.01 10.77 10.84
CA PRO A 170 16.87 10.15 11.53
C PRO A 170 16.92 8.61 11.39
N SER A 171 16.16 7.93 12.23
CA SER A 171 15.85 6.52 12.04
C SER A 171 15.05 6.31 10.74
N GLY A 172 15.15 5.11 10.16
CA GLY A 172 14.39 4.69 8.99
C GLY A 172 13.66 3.38 9.25
N ASP A 173 12.42 3.29 8.77
CA ASP A 173 11.63 2.05 8.85
C ASP A 173 12.20 0.97 7.93
N SER A 174 12.01 -0.29 8.31
CA SER A 174 12.44 -1.44 7.50
C SER A 174 11.61 -1.61 6.23
N ILE A 175 10.34 -1.23 6.31
CA ILE A 175 9.37 -1.33 5.23
C ILE A 175 8.52 -0.07 5.18
N LYS A 176 8.28 0.44 3.98
CA LYS A 176 7.35 1.52 3.68
C LYS A 176 6.48 1.13 2.52
N VAL A 177 5.19 1.32 2.64
CA VAL A 177 4.20 1.01 1.61
C VAL A 177 3.30 2.20 1.38
N THR A 178 3.13 2.55 0.11
CA THR A 178 2.09 3.47 -0.35
C THR A 178 1.11 2.71 -1.22
N LEU A 179 -0.17 2.83 -0.93
CA LEU A 179 -1.26 2.28 -1.74
C LEU A 179 -2.15 3.43 -2.19
N THR A 180 -2.38 3.56 -3.50
CA THR A 180 -3.16 4.66 -4.08
C THR A 180 -4.11 4.13 -5.13
N ARG A 181 -5.38 4.51 -5.05
CA ARG A 181 -6.38 4.22 -6.08
C ARG A 181 -6.16 5.12 -7.28
N ILE A 182 -6.13 4.55 -8.48
CA ILE A 182 -5.93 5.27 -9.74
C ILE A 182 -7.17 5.26 -10.66
N SER A 183 -8.15 4.39 -10.38
CA SER A 183 -9.45 4.37 -11.08
C SER A 183 -10.54 3.71 -10.24
#